data_e68391c393aab2365c07221a16b5c284
#
_entry.id   e68391c393aab2365c07221a16b5c284
#
_cell.length_a   1.000
_cell.length_b   1.000
_cell.length_c   1.000
_cell.angle_alpha   90.00
_cell.angle_beta   90.00
_cell.angle_gamma   90.00
#
_symmetry.space_group_name_H-M   'P 1'
#
loop_
_entity.id
_entity.type
_entity.pdbx_description
1 polymer ?
#
loop_
_entity_poly.entity_id
_entity_poly.type
_entity_poly.pdbx_seq_one_letter_code
_entity_poly.pdbx_strand_id
1 'polypeptide(L)'
;MKYLIALDAGTTSVRAFVYDLAEKKFVYRAQQEVGQSFPQPGWVEQDADEIYYKTAYVLNDCLRFAGEKEVAGVGFTNQRETTVLWDRETGEPICPAIGWQCRRTSDWCRALDDATKALVRARTGLVPDAYFSASKILWNLEHIPAAKRLLAEGRLCAGTVDSYLIFKFTEGRSFVTDVTNASRTMLYNIHTLDWDEELLACFGIPREILPEVRACDARFGEISLRDRVLPIAGLAGDQQAALIGQGCLEVGEGKITYGTGLFLLFSTGARAITSSNGLLTTIGCRIGGRTMYALEGSAFHAGSGVQWLRDGLGLIPNAAETQTLAESVPDSGGVVFVPAFTGLGAPYWDAEARALFA
;
A
#
# COMPACT_ATOMS: atom_id res chain seq x y z
N MET A 1 17.28 4.01 28.33
CA MET A 1 16.76 3.03 27.36
C MET A 1 16.06 3.81 26.28
N LYS A 2 16.38 3.51 25.02
CA LYS A 2 15.81 4.16 23.83
C LYS A 2 14.91 3.18 23.08
N TYR A 3 13.73 3.63 22.72
CA TYR A 3 12.79 2.87 21.91
C TYR A 3 12.66 3.44 20.49
N LEU A 4 12.29 2.59 19.56
CA LEU A 4 11.70 2.97 18.28
C LEU A 4 10.26 2.46 18.24
N ILE A 5 9.38 3.16 17.55
CA ILE A 5 8.01 2.69 17.26
C ILE A 5 7.88 2.47 15.77
N ALA A 6 7.38 1.30 15.37
CA ALA A 6 6.97 1.02 14.01
C ALA A 6 5.45 0.98 13.93
N LEU A 7 4.87 1.75 12.99
CA LEU A 7 3.44 1.78 12.68
C LEU A 7 3.20 1.07 11.35
N ASP A 8 2.23 0.17 11.32
CA ASP A 8 1.80 -0.57 10.14
C ASP A 8 0.30 -0.31 9.91
N ALA A 9 -0.02 0.50 8.93
CA ALA A 9 -1.39 0.77 8.49
C ALA A 9 -1.79 -0.18 7.36
N GLY A 10 -2.10 -1.43 7.72
CA GLY A 10 -2.49 -2.48 6.79
C GLY A 10 -3.94 -2.39 6.31
N THR A 11 -4.35 -3.34 5.47
CA THR A 11 -5.67 -3.35 4.84
C THR A 11 -6.79 -3.69 5.85
N THR A 12 -6.57 -4.65 6.73
CA THR A 12 -7.59 -5.15 7.67
C THR A 12 -7.31 -4.77 9.11
N SER A 13 -6.12 -4.24 9.39
CA SER A 13 -5.74 -3.81 10.73
C SER A 13 -4.59 -2.83 10.70
N VAL A 14 -4.56 -1.96 11.71
CA VAL A 14 -3.40 -1.13 12.02
C VAL A 14 -2.69 -1.69 13.24
N ARG A 15 -1.36 -1.60 13.24
CA ARG A 15 -0.50 -2.14 14.31
C ARG A 15 0.57 -1.13 14.67
N ALA A 16 1.00 -1.20 15.93
CA ALA A 16 2.17 -0.50 16.41
C ALA A 16 3.06 -1.45 17.21
N PHE A 17 4.35 -1.34 17.02
CA PHE A 17 5.34 -2.16 17.71
C PHE A 17 6.37 -1.26 18.38
N VAL A 18 6.74 -1.59 19.63
CA VAL A 18 7.85 -0.95 20.34
C VAL A 18 9.07 -1.85 20.25
N TYR A 19 10.15 -1.30 19.67
CA TYR A 19 11.44 -1.97 19.56
C TYR A 19 12.43 -1.38 20.57
N ASP A 20 13.01 -2.22 21.42
CA ASP A 20 14.06 -1.82 22.36
C ASP A 20 15.42 -1.89 21.68
N LEU A 21 16.09 -0.73 21.54
CA LEU A 21 17.40 -0.63 20.91
C LEU A 21 18.53 -1.30 21.69
N ALA A 22 18.39 -1.42 23.02
CA ALA A 22 19.40 -2.07 23.87
C ALA A 22 19.26 -3.58 23.83
N GLU A 23 18.02 -4.08 23.91
CA GLU A 23 17.73 -5.52 23.89
C GLU A 23 17.60 -6.08 22.46
N LYS A 24 17.54 -5.20 21.43
CA LYS A 24 17.43 -5.55 20.00
C LYS A 24 16.22 -6.46 19.71
N LYS A 25 15.09 -6.20 20.36
CA LYS A 25 13.87 -6.99 20.18
C LYS A 25 12.61 -6.13 20.29
N PHE A 26 11.51 -6.64 19.76
CA PHE A 26 10.18 -6.09 19.99
C PHE A 26 9.73 -6.45 21.41
N VAL A 27 9.29 -5.44 22.18
CA VAL A 27 8.91 -5.57 23.59
C VAL A 27 7.44 -5.28 23.85
N TYR A 28 6.74 -4.69 22.89
CA TYR A 28 5.31 -4.42 22.96
C TYR A 28 4.65 -4.36 21.58
N ARG A 29 3.37 -4.67 21.55
CA ARG A 29 2.53 -4.59 20.34
C ARG A 29 1.13 -4.13 20.71
N ALA A 30 0.57 -3.20 19.93
CA ALA A 30 -0.83 -2.82 19.92
C ALA A 30 -1.42 -3.07 18.52
N GLN A 31 -2.72 -3.39 18.43
CA GLN A 31 -3.41 -3.65 17.16
C GLN A 31 -4.87 -3.24 17.28
N GLN A 32 -5.43 -2.72 16.16
CA GLN A 32 -6.85 -2.47 15.96
C GLN A 32 -7.25 -2.96 14.57
N GLU A 33 -8.43 -3.54 14.44
CA GLU A 33 -8.99 -3.90 13.13
C GLU A 33 -9.52 -2.66 12.42
N VAL A 34 -9.46 -2.65 11.09
CA VAL A 34 -9.98 -1.58 10.21
C VAL A 34 -11.05 -2.18 9.30
N GLY A 35 -12.17 -1.48 9.19
CA GLY A 35 -13.29 -1.87 8.36
C GLY A 35 -13.01 -1.70 6.86
N GLN A 36 -13.70 -2.52 6.07
CA GLN A 36 -13.84 -2.36 4.63
C GLN A 36 -15.31 -2.35 4.26
N SER A 37 -15.70 -1.56 3.28
CA SER A 37 -17.05 -1.57 2.69
C SER A 37 -17.00 -2.00 1.23
N PHE A 38 -18.08 -2.66 0.79
CA PHE A 38 -18.23 -3.22 -0.55
C PHE A 38 -19.54 -2.70 -1.16
N PRO A 39 -19.64 -1.39 -1.51
CA PRO A 39 -20.91 -0.76 -1.88
C PRO A 39 -21.49 -1.28 -3.21
N GLN A 40 -20.65 -1.82 -4.09
CA GLN A 40 -21.05 -2.45 -5.35
C GLN A 40 -20.13 -3.64 -5.66
N PRO A 41 -20.52 -4.57 -6.54
CA PRO A 41 -19.64 -5.66 -6.98
C PRO A 41 -18.29 -5.13 -7.51
N GLY A 42 -17.18 -5.64 -6.96
CA GLY A 42 -15.84 -5.22 -7.28
C GLY A 42 -15.40 -3.87 -6.70
N TRP A 43 -16.24 -3.18 -5.95
CA TRP A 43 -15.87 -1.96 -5.24
C TRP A 43 -15.38 -2.28 -3.84
N VAL A 44 -14.28 -1.65 -3.45
CA VAL A 44 -13.70 -1.78 -2.11
C VAL A 44 -13.33 -0.39 -1.61
N GLU A 45 -13.88 -0.02 -0.46
CA GLU A 45 -13.68 1.28 0.17
C GLU A 45 -13.29 1.14 1.64
N GLN A 46 -12.61 2.15 2.15
CA GLN A 46 -12.28 2.29 3.56
C GLN A 46 -12.55 3.71 4.04
N ASP A 47 -12.85 3.85 5.32
CA ASP A 47 -12.90 5.14 5.99
C ASP A 47 -11.46 5.57 6.36
N ALA A 48 -10.99 6.65 5.74
CA ALA A 48 -9.64 7.17 5.97
C ALA A 48 -9.47 7.72 7.40
N ASP A 49 -10.51 8.31 7.97
CA ASP A 49 -10.49 8.78 9.35
C ASP A 49 -10.47 7.62 10.34
N GLU A 50 -11.18 6.52 10.07
CA GLU A 50 -11.05 5.29 10.87
C GLU A 50 -9.61 4.79 10.90
N ILE A 51 -8.93 4.75 9.73
CA ILE A 51 -7.53 4.35 9.65
C ILE A 51 -6.67 5.29 10.51
N TYR A 52 -6.87 6.61 10.41
CA TYR A 52 -6.12 7.59 11.19
C TYR A 52 -6.36 7.44 12.69
N TYR A 53 -7.61 7.42 13.15
CA TYR A 53 -7.93 7.35 14.58
C TYR A 53 -7.43 6.04 15.21
N LYS A 54 -7.56 4.92 14.52
CA LYS A 54 -7.04 3.64 14.99
C LYS A 54 -5.51 3.60 15.00
N THR A 55 -4.84 4.22 14.02
CA THR A 55 -3.39 4.37 14.01
C THR A 55 -2.92 5.26 15.17
N ALA A 56 -3.61 6.36 15.44
CA ALA A 56 -3.34 7.22 16.58
C ALA A 56 -3.57 6.50 17.93
N TYR A 57 -4.60 5.65 17.99
CA TYR A 57 -4.88 4.84 19.18
C TYR A 57 -3.73 3.87 19.49
N VAL A 58 -3.28 3.07 18.51
CA VAL A 58 -2.20 2.09 18.74
C VAL A 58 -0.86 2.77 19.00
N LEU A 59 -0.59 3.93 18.38
CA LEU A 59 0.58 4.75 18.71
C LEU A 59 0.53 5.22 20.15
N ASN A 60 -0.60 5.77 20.58
CA ASN A 60 -0.81 6.25 21.93
C ASN A 60 -0.67 5.14 22.98
N ASP A 61 -1.11 3.92 22.65
CA ASP A 61 -0.96 2.75 23.51
C ASP A 61 0.52 2.34 23.67
N CYS A 62 1.27 2.33 22.57
CA CYS A 62 2.74 2.13 22.61
C CYS A 62 3.47 3.21 23.42
N LEU A 63 3.02 4.47 23.33
CA LEU A 63 3.61 5.56 24.14
C LEU A 63 3.29 5.42 25.64
N ARG A 64 2.11 4.90 26.00
CA ARG A 64 1.80 4.56 27.40
C ARG A 64 2.72 3.46 27.91
N PHE A 65 2.93 2.40 27.12
CA PHE A 65 3.88 1.34 27.47
C PHE A 65 5.31 1.89 27.64
N ALA A 66 5.75 2.78 26.75
CA ALA A 66 7.07 3.40 26.81
C ALA A 66 7.26 4.21 28.11
N GLY A 67 6.19 4.77 28.71
CA GLY A 67 6.24 5.55 29.94
C GLY A 67 7.16 6.77 29.76
N GLU A 68 8.14 6.95 30.67
CA GLU A 68 9.12 8.04 30.61
C GLU A 68 10.33 7.74 29.72
N LYS A 69 10.42 6.54 29.14
CA LYS A 69 11.54 6.16 28.29
C LYS A 69 11.55 6.96 27.00
N GLU A 70 12.72 7.30 26.52
CA GLU A 70 12.92 8.04 25.27
C GLU A 70 12.47 7.19 24.08
N VAL A 71 11.61 7.76 23.22
CA VAL A 71 11.29 7.23 21.90
C VAL A 71 12.10 8.03 20.88
N ALA A 72 13.05 7.40 20.21
CA ALA A 72 13.98 8.07 19.31
C ALA A 72 13.35 8.45 17.95
N GLY A 73 12.29 7.76 17.57
CA GLY A 73 11.56 8.03 16.32
C GLY A 73 10.48 7.03 16.04
N VAL A 74 9.67 7.36 15.03
CA VAL A 74 8.57 6.54 14.50
C VAL A 74 8.87 6.23 13.04
N GLY A 75 8.75 4.96 12.65
CA GLY A 75 8.73 4.51 11.27
C GLY A 75 7.32 4.14 10.86
N PHE A 76 6.94 4.46 9.61
CA PHE A 76 5.65 4.11 9.04
C PHE A 76 5.79 3.07 7.94
N THR A 77 4.85 2.14 7.90
CA THR A 77 4.56 1.31 6.74
C THR A 77 3.05 1.22 6.55
N ASN A 78 2.60 0.97 5.34
CA ASN A 78 1.18 1.02 5.00
C ASN A 78 0.85 0.10 3.84
N GLN A 79 -0.44 -0.27 3.74
CA GLN A 79 -1.01 -0.81 2.51
C GLN A 79 -0.78 0.18 1.37
N ARG A 80 -0.27 -0.31 0.25
CA ARG A 80 0.05 0.52 -0.91
C ARG A 80 -1.20 0.79 -1.76
N GLU A 81 -1.13 1.70 -2.70
CA GLU A 81 -2.08 2.01 -3.76
C GLU A 81 -3.47 2.47 -3.31
N THR A 82 -3.89 2.22 -2.07
CA THR A 82 -5.15 2.75 -1.53
C THR A 82 -5.11 4.27 -1.53
N THR A 83 -6.09 4.88 -2.19
CA THR A 83 -6.08 6.29 -2.56
C THR A 83 -7.03 7.09 -1.68
N VAL A 84 -6.52 8.17 -1.10
CA VAL A 84 -7.26 9.11 -0.26
C VAL A 84 -7.23 10.49 -0.91
N LEU A 85 -8.38 11.18 -0.91
CA LEU A 85 -8.49 12.59 -1.27
C LEU A 85 -9.01 13.38 -0.07
N TRP A 86 -8.39 14.52 0.23
CA TRP A 86 -8.77 15.35 1.37
C TRP A 86 -8.59 16.85 1.10
N ASP A 87 -9.22 17.64 1.92
CA ASP A 87 -9.07 19.11 1.92
C ASP A 87 -7.78 19.50 2.66
N ARG A 88 -6.91 20.26 2.00
CA ARG A 88 -5.62 20.74 2.54
C ARG A 88 -5.78 21.62 3.79
N GLU A 89 -6.87 22.38 3.91
CA GLU A 89 -7.08 23.29 5.04
C GLU A 89 -7.62 22.58 6.28
N THR A 90 -8.56 21.65 6.07
CA THR A 90 -9.22 20.97 7.19
C THR A 90 -8.58 19.63 7.54
N GLY A 91 -7.89 18.99 6.57
CA GLY A 91 -7.39 17.63 6.69
C GLY A 91 -8.50 16.56 6.62
N GLU A 92 -9.74 16.95 6.28
CA GLU A 92 -10.87 16.03 6.25
C GLU A 92 -10.95 15.31 4.90
N PRO A 93 -11.13 13.97 4.89
CA PRO A 93 -11.38 13.22 3.67
C PRO A 93 -12.67 13.69 3.01
N ILE A 94 -12.66 13.80 1.68
CA ILE A 94 -13.84 14.27 0.93
C ILE A 94 -14.71 13.14 0.39
N CYS A 95 -14.24 11.93 0.48
CA CYS A 95 -14.91 10.68 0.09
C CYS A 95 -14.21 9.49 0.75
N PRO A 96 -14.83 8.30 0.75
CA PRO A 96 -14.17 7.08 1.18
C PRO A 96 -12.88 6.83 0.39
N ALA A 97 -11.84 6.31 1.06
CA ALA A 97 -10.61 5.87 0.40
C ALA A 97 -10.91 4.69 -0.52
N ILE A 98 -10.46 4.78 -1.78
CA ILE A 98 -10.61 3.68 -2.74
C ILE A 98 -9.49 2.68 -2.52
N GLY A 99 -9.84 1.48 -2.05
CA GLY A 99 -8.90 0.42 -1.71
C GLY A 99 -8.12 -0.11 -2.92
N TRP A 100 -6.94 -0.65 -2.68
CA TRP A 100 -6.09 -1.25 -3.73
C TRP A 100 -6.76 -2.41 -4.47
N GLN A 101 -7.68 -3.13 -3.82
CA GLN A 101 -8.45 -4.25 -4.40
C GLN A 101 -9.59 -3.81 -5.30
N CYS A 102 -9.96 -2.52 -5.25
CA CYS A 102 -11.14 -1.99 -5.95
C CYS A 102 -10.97 -2.06 -7.47
N ARG A 103 -12.01 -2.54 -8.16
CA ARG A 103 -12.02 -2.73 -9.62
C ARG A 103 -12.84 -1.72 -10.40
N ARG A 104 -13.39 -0.67 -9.73
CA ARG A 104 -14.26 0.33 -10.38
C ARG A 104 -13.64 1.04 -11.57
N THR A 105 -12.32 1.07 -11.66
CA THR A 105 -11.57 1.75 -12.73
C THR A 105 -10.97 0.80 -13.77
N SER A 106 -11.32 -0.50 -13.73
CA SER A 106 -10.76 -1.50 -14.65
C SER A 106 -11.07 -1.19 -16.11
N ASP A 107 -12.28 -0.70 -16.41
CA ASP A 107 -12.68 -0.36 -17.78
C ASP A 107 -11.86 0.81 -18.33
N TRP A 108 -11.60 1.83 -17.50
CA TRP A 108 -10.73 2.94 -17.88
C TRP A 108 -9.31 2.46 -18.19
N CYS A 109 -8.73 1.63 -17.35
CA CYS A 109 -7.38 1.09 -17.57
C CYS A 109 -7.30 0.28 -18.86
N ARG A 110 -8.33 -0.51 -19.14
CA ARG A 110 -8.43 -1.34 -20.36
C ARG A 110 -8.56 -0.51 -21.63
N ALA A 111 -9.31 0.60 -21.55
CA ALA A 111 -9.59 1.50 -22.68
C ALA A 111 -8.39 2.36 -23.09
N LEU A 112 -7.31 2.41 -22.31
CA LEU A 112 -6.09 3.12 -22.70
C LEU A 112 -5.53 2.55 -24.00
N ASP A 113 -5.03 3.44 -24.87
CA ASP A 113 -4.38 3.04 -26.12
C ASP A 113 -3.01 2.39 -25.85
N ASP A 114 -2.47 1.70 -26.85
CA ASP A 114 -1.21 0.95 -26.71
C ASP A 114 0.00 1.87 -26.46
N ALA A 115 -0.02 3.11 -26.98
CA ALA A 115 1.05 4.08 -26.76
C ALA A 115 1.08 4.51 -25.30
N THR A 116 -0.08 4.82 -24.71
CA THR A 116 -0.23 5.16 -23.30
C THR A 116 0.16 3.98 -22.40
N LYS A 117 -0.26 2.75 -22.74
CA LYS A 117 0.16 1.54 -22.00
C LYS A 117 1.67 1.34 -22.03
N ALA A 118 2.30 1.56 -23.17
CA ALA A 118 3.76 1.47 -23.33
C ALA A 118 4.47 2.56 -22.53
N LEU A 119 3.95 3.80 -22.53
CA LEU A 119 4.47 4.92 -21.73
C LEU A 119 4.44 4.62 -20.24
N VAL A 120 3.29 4.17 -19.70
CA VAL A 120 3.16 3.74 -18.30
C VAL A 120 4.23 2.71 -17.96
N ARG A 121 4.33 1.65 -18.77
CA ARG A 121 5.32 0.59 -18.52
C ARG A 121 6.75 1.10 -18.54
N ALA A 122 7.09 1.92 -19.52
CA ALA A 122 8.44 2.45 -19.66
C ALA A 122 8.86 3.39 -18.53
N ARG A 123 7.94 4.24 -18.04
CA ARG A 123 8.23 5.24 -17.01
C ARG A 123 8.11 4.71 -15.59
N THR A 124 7.12 3.86 -15.34
CA THR A 124 6.76 3.43 -13.97
C THR A 124 7.15 1.99 -13.66
N GLY A 125 7.43 1.17 -14.68
CA GLY A 125 7.62 -0.27 -14.51
C GLY A 125 6.33 -1.06 -14.27
N LEU A 126 5.17 -0.38 -14.22
CA LEU A 126 3.86 -0.97 -13.97
C LEU A 126 3.13 -1.29 -15.28
N VAL A 127 2.03 -2.01 -15.16
CA VAL A 127 1.03 -2.15 -16.22
C VAL A 127 -0.19 -1.31 -15.85
N PRO A 128 -0.98 -0.77 -16.81
CA PRO A 128 -2.23 -0.13 -16.48
C PRO A 128 -3.22 -1.12 -15.87
N ASP A 129 -3.52 -0.93 -14.59
CA ASP A 129 -4.48 -1.75 -13.85
C ASP A 129 -5.14 -0.91 -12.74
N ALA A 130 -6.40 -1.22 -12.42
CA ALA A 130 -7.16 -0.60 -11.34
C ALA A 130 -6.51 -0.77 -9.95
N TYR A 131 -5.55 -1.66 -9.85
CA TYR A 131 -4.72 -1.84 -8.66
C TYR A 131 -4.02 -0.55 -8.25
N PHE A 132 -3.49 0.23 -9.21
CA PHE A 132 -2.67 1.41 -8.97
C PHE A 132 -3.48 2.70 -8.77
N SER A 133 -2.86 3.74 -8.19
CA SER A 133 -3.59 4.90 -7.67
C SER A 133 -4.11 5.87 -8.73
N ALA A 134 -3.43 6.04 -9.87
CA ALA A 134 -3.77 7.08 -10.87
C ALA A 134 -5.22 7.01 -11.32
N SER A 135 -5.70 5.82 -11.70
CA SER A 135 -7.09 5.64 -12.15
C SER A 135 -8.12 5.97 -11.08
N LYS A 136 -7.79 5.74 -9.80
CA LYS A 136 -8.65 6.06 -8.65
C LYS A 136 -8.68 7.56 -8.36
N ILE A 137 -7.53 8.25 -8.50
CA ILE A 137 -7.47 9.71 -8.40
C ILE A 137 -8.35 10.32 -9.49
N LEU A 138 -8.16 9.89 -10.74
CA LEU A 138 -8.95 10.37 -11.88
C LEU A 138 -10.44 10.13 -11.65
N TRP A 139 -10.83 8.91 -11.24
CA TRP A 139 -12.23 8.59 -10.95
C TRP A 139 -12.82 9.55 -9.91
N ASN A 140 -12.09 9.85 -8.83
CA ASN A 140 -12.56 10.81 -7.82
C ASN A 140 -12.68 12.22 -8.39
N LEU A 141 -11.73 12.68 -9.22
CA LEU A 141 -11.81 13.98 -9.88
C LEU A 141 -13.02 14.10 -10.79
N GLU A 142 -13.43 13.02 -11.43
CA GLU A 142 -14.59 12.98 -12.33
C GLU A 142 -15.93 12.89 -11.60
N HIS A 143 -16.00 12.10 -10.51
CA HIS A 143 -17.28 11.70 -9.91
C HIS A 143 -17.58 12.37 -8.56
N ILE A 144 -16.58 12.96 -7.88
CA ILE A 144 -16.78 13.60 -6.58
C ILE A 144 -16.85 15.12 -6.75
N PRO A 145 -18.05 15.75 -6.58
CA PRO A 145 -18.19 17.21 -6.76
C PRO A 145 -17.26 18.02 -5.86
N ALA A 146 -17.01 17.58 -4.63
CA ALA A 146 -16.10 18.22 -3.72
C ALA A 146 -14.66 18.24 -4.25
N ALA A 147 -14.21 17.19 -4.97
CA ALA A 147 -12.87 17.14 -5.57
C ALA A 147 -12.69 18.22 -6.62
N LYS A 148 -13.69 18.41 -7.50
CA LYS A 148 -13.65 19.47 -8.52
C LYS A 148 -13.60 20.86 -7.91
N ARG A 149 -14.41 21.10 -6.88
CA ARG A 149 -14.44 22.38 -6.17
C ARG A 149 -13.12 22.67 -5.49
N LEU A 150 -12.60 21.75 -4.69
CA LEU A 150 -11.36 21.94 -3.95
C LEU A 150 -10.14 22.04 -4.88
N LEU A 151 -10.17 21.35 -6.03
CA LEU A 151 -9.14 21.51 -7.05
C LEU A 151 -9.13 22.96 -7.58
N ALA A 152 -10.29 23.50 -7.93
CA ALA A 152 -10.41 24.90 -8.40
C ALA A 152 -10.00 25.92 -7.32
N GLU A 153 -10.18 25.60 -6.04
CA GLU A 153 -9.76 26.42 -4.90
C GLU A 153 -8.27 26.24 -4.52
N GLY A 154 -7.52 25.32 -5.17
CA GLY A 154 -6.13 24.99 -4.83
C GLY A 154 -5.96 24.28 -3.48
N ARG A 155 -7.02 23.66 -2.96
CA ARG A 155 -7.09 23.03 -1.65
C ARG A 155 -7.10 21.50 -1.68
N LEU A 156 -7.24 20.90 -2.86
CA LEU A 156 -7.28 19.44 -2.96
C LEU A 156 -5.91 18.83 -2.68
N CYS A 157 -5.89 17.78 -1.87
CA CYS A 157 -4.77 16.85 -1.73
C CYS A 157 -5.22 15.46 -2.16
N ALA A 158 -4.34 14.74 -2.85
CA ALA A 158 -4.49 13.34 -3.22
C ALA A 158 -3.21 12.57 -2.89
N GLY A 159 -3.34 11.37 -2.32
CA GLY A 159 -2.19 10.56 -1.98
C GLY A 159 -2.58 9.14 -1.59
N THR A 160 -1.60 8.37 -1.19
CA THR A 160 -1.75 7.07 -0.57
C THR A 160 -1.92 7.20 0.95
N VAL A 161 -2.20 6.10 1.63
CA VAL A 161 -2.51 6.09 3.09
C VAL A 161 -1.41 6.75 3.91
N ASP A 162 -0.14 6.53 3.56
CA ASP A 162 1.02 7.18 4.21
C ASP A 162 0.95 8.70 4.18
N SER A 163 0.71 9.26 2.98
CA SER A 163 0.64 10.72 2.81
C SER A 163 -0.47 11.34 3.65
N TYR A 164 -1.65 10.70 3.66
CA TYR A 164 -2.76 11.13 4.47
C TYR A 164 -2.46 11.05 5.97
N LEU A 165 -1.92 9.91 6.44
CA LEU A 165 -1.55 9.74 7.85
C LEU A 165 -0.50 10.74 8.30
N ILE A 166 0.56 10.95 7.51
CA ILE A 166 1.61 11.92 7.83
C ILE A 166 1.02 13.34 7.87
N PHE A 167 0.17 13.68 6.89
CA PHE A 167 -0.52 14.97 6.88
C PHE A 167 -1.33 15.20 8.17
N LYS A 168 -2.15 14.23 8.56
CA LYS A 168 -2.96 14.31 9.80
C LYS A 168 -2.08 14.36 11.06
N PHE A 169 -1.08 13.49 11.19
CA PHE A 169 -0.20 13.46 12.35
C PHE A 169 0.69 14.70 12.50
N THR A 170 0.98 15.37 11.41
CA THR A 170 1.74 16.62 11.40
C THR A 170 0.86 17.86 11.37
N GLU A 171 -0.48 17.72 11.50
CA GLU A 171 -1.43 18.85 11.49
C GLU A 171 -1.28 19.70 10.23
N GLY A 172 -1.12 19.05 9.06
CA GLY A 172 -0.97 19.70 7.76
C GLY A 172 0.42 20.28 7.46
N ARG A 173 1.39 20.18 8.39
CA ARG A 173 2.75 20.73 8.21
C ARG A 173 3.60 19.95 7.21
N SER A 174 3.27 18.69 6.96
CA SER A 174 3.98 17.85 5.99
C SER A 174 3.01 17.16 5.05
N PHE A 175 3.16 17.44 3.75
CA PHE A 175 2.45 16.74 2.69
C PHE A 175 3.47 16.00 1.82
N VAL A 176 3.78 14.78 2.21
CA VAL A 176 4.91 14.00 1.71
C VAL A 176 4.55 12.53 1.55
N THR A 177 5.29 11.84 0.70
CA THR A 177 5.30 10.37 0.54
C THR A 177 6.73 9.89 0.35
N ASP A 178 6.95 8.57 0.28
CA ASP A 178 8.24 8.02 -0.10
C ASP A 178 8.25 7.44 -1.52
N VAL A 179 9.45 7.17 -2.02
CA VAL A 179 9.65 6.62 -3.38
C VAL A 179 8.96 5.27 -3.57
N THR A 180 8.78 4.46 -2.51
CA THR A 180 8.18 3.13 -2.63
C THR A 180 6.66 3.22 -2.78
N ASN A 181 5.98 4.10 -2.07
CA ASN A 181 4.56 4.40 -2.25
C ASN A 181 4.32 5.14 -3.57
N ALA A 182 5.11 6.18 -3.88
CA ALA A 182 5.00 6.93 -5.13
C ALA A 182 5.13 6.02 -6.36
N SER A 183 6.06 5.04 -6.35
CA SER A 183 6.26 4.09 -7.45
C SER A 183 5.05 3.18 -7.72
N ARG A 184 4.02 3.19 -6.83
CA ARG A 184 2.78 2.40 -6.99
C ARG A 184 1.61 3.19 -7.56
N THR A 185 1.83 4.41 -7.99
CA THR A 185 0.74 5.30 -8.40
C THR A 185 0.41 5.29 -9.89
N MET A 186 1.25 4.76 -10.76
CA MET A 186 1.29 4.97 -12.23
C MET A 186 1.57 6.42 -12.65
N LEU A 187 2.05 7.26 -11.73
CA LEU A 187 2.36 8.68 -11.99
C LEU A 187 3.84 9.00 -11.78
N TYR A 188 4.57 8.10 -11.14
CA TYR A 188 5.93 8.31 -10.70
C TYR A 188 6.94 7.65 -11.65
N ASN A 189 7.87 8.44 -12.16
CA ASN A 189 8.94 7.94 -13.01
C ASN A 189 10.04 7.32 -12.15
N ILE A 190 10.19 5.99 -12.22
CA ILE A 190 11.17 5.26 -11.40
C ILE A 190 12.61 5.50 -11.82
N HIS A 191 12.86 6.12 -12.99
CA HIS A 191 14.19 6.42 -13.52
C HIS A 191 14.67 7.82 -13.14
N THR A 192 13.79 8.83 -13.22
CA THR A 192 14.07 10.21 -12.82
C THR A 192 13.85 10.47 -11.33
N LEU A 193 13.11 9.57 -10.67
CA LEU A 193 12.74 9.66 -9.26
C LEU A 193 11.91 10.90 -8.92
N ASP A 194 10.94 11.21 -9.79
CA ASP A 194 9.98 12.30 -9.62
C ASP A 194 8.64 11.95 -10.29
N TRP A 195 7.60 12.74 -10.03
CA TRP A 195 6.34 12.67 -10.75
C TRP A 195 6.59 12.89 -12.24
N ASP A 196 5.99 12.06 -13.09
CA ASP A 196 6.20 12.11 -14.54
C ASP A 196 5.22 13.09 -15.19
N GLU A 197 5.73 14.23 -15.67
CA GLU A 197 4.90 15.29 -16.24
C GLU A 197 4.09 14.83 -17.48
N GLU A 198 4.63 13.89 -18.25
CA GLU A 198 3.93 13.35 -19.43
C GLU A 198 2.76 12.46 -19.00
N LEU A 199 2.92 11.62 -17.98
CA LEU A 199 1.84 10.82 -17.41
C LEU A 199 0.80 11.67 -16.69
N LEU A 200 1.24 12.70 -15.95
CA LEU A 200 0.33 13.65 -15.31
C LEU A 200 -0.55 14.37 -16.34
N ALA A 201 0.05 14.85 -17.42
CA ALA A 201 -0.68 15.49 -18.51
C ALA A 201 -1.62 14.51 -19.23
N CYS A 202 -1.15 13.30 -19.51
CA CYS A 202 -1.92 12.24 -20.17
C CYS A 202 -3.18 11.87 -19.38
N PHE A 203 -3.07 11.81 -18.05
CA PHE A 203 -4.20 11.45 -17.17
C PHE A 203 -4.97 12.66 -16.65
N GLY A 204 -4.54 13.89 -16.97
CA GLY A 204 -5.21 15.10 -16.49
C GLY A 204 -5.16 15.26 -14.96
N ILE A 205 -4.09 14.77 -14.31
CA ILE A 205 -3.90 14.85 -12.87
C ILE A 205 -2.91 15.99 -12.58
N PRO A 206 -3.35 17.07 -11.90
CA PRO A 206 -2.48 18.20 -11.59
C PRO A 206 -1.41 17.82 -10.57
N ARG A 207 -0.16 18.23 -10.81
CA ARG A 207 0.97 17.94 -9.92
C ARG A 207 0.78 18.51 -8.51
N GLU A 208 0.17 19.66 -8.38
CA GLU A 208 -0.04 20.39 -7.12
C GLU A 208 -0.91 19.66 -6.10
N ILE A 209 -1.71 18.68 -6.54
CA ILE A 209 -2.50 17.85 -5.62
C ILE A 209 -1.71 16.66 -5.06
N LEU A 210 -0.50 16.40 -5.56
CA LEU A 210 0.33 15.26 -5.17
C LEU A 210 1.39 15.65 -4.12
N PRO A 211 1.79 14.73 -3.22
CA PRO A 211 2.77 14.99 -2.17
C PRO A 211 4.20 15.15 -2.73
N GLU A 212 5.06 15.80 -1.96
CA GLU A 212 6.51 15.75 -2.18
C GLU A 212 7.03 14.33 -1.95
N VAL A 213 7.87 13.81 -2.84
CA VAL A 213 8.44 12.46 -2.73
C VAL A 213 9.82 12.51 -2.09
N ARG A 214 10.03 11.68 -1.07
CA ARG A 214 11.28 11.61 -0.31
C ARG A 214 11.88 10.19 -0.34
N ALA A 215 13.16 10.08 0.03
CA ALA A 215 13.80 8.78 0.27
C ALA A 215 13.20 8.10 1.50
N CYS A 216 13.26 6.75 1.59
CA CYS A 216 12.64 5.99 2.68
C CYS A 216 13.22 6.33 4.08
N ASP A 217 14.47 6.80 4.13
CA ASP A 217 15.19 7.19 5.34
C ASP A 217 15.19 8.72 5.59
N ALA A 218 14.34 9.45 4.88
CA ALA A 218 14.21 10.89 5.09
C ALA A 218 13.42 11.23 6.36
N ARG A 219 13.44 12.50 6.74
CA ARG A 219 12.56 13.03 7.79
C ARG A 219 11.24 13.45 7.15
N PHE A 220 10.15 12.84 7.59
CA PHE A 220 8.81 13.07 7.02
C PHE A 220 7.97 14.08 7.83
N GLY A 221 8.46 14.53 8.98
CA GLY A 221 7.79 15.46 9.87
C GLY A 221 7.92 15.05 11.33
N GLU A 222 7.09 15.64 12.17
CA GLU A 222 7.08 15.39 13.61
C GLU A 222 5.64 15.23 14.10
N ILE A 223 5.43 14.23 14.95
CA ILE A 223 4.17 13.98 15.65
C ILE A 223 4.26 14.62 17.02
N SER A 224 3.33 15.53 17.33
CA SER A 224 3.19 16.09 18.68
C SER A 224 2.10 15.31 19.43
N LEU A 225 2.48 14.51 20.43
CA LEU A 225 1.54 13.68 21.17
C LEU A 225 2.04 13.45 22.61
N ARG A 226 1.17 13.65 23.62
CA ARG A 226 1.49 13.44 25.04
C ARG A 226 2.73 14.21 25.51
N ASP A 227 2.83 15.49 25.21
CA ASP A 227 3.97 16.35 25.55
C ASP A 227 5.31 15.88 24.95
N ARG A 228 5.25 15.05 23.90
CA ARG A 228 6.41 14.55 23.16
C ARG A 228 6.37 15.02 21.72
N VAL A 229 7.55 15.27 21.20
CA VAL A 229 7.78 15.47 19.77
C VAL A 229 8.52 14.23 19.24
N LEU A 230 7.87 13.49 18.34
CA LEU A 230 8.37 12.25 17.78
C LEU A 230 8.71 12.46 16.30
N PRO A 231 9.98 12.36 15.89
CA PRO A 231 10.33 12.45 14.50
C PRO A 231 9.81 11.24 13.73
N ILE A 232 9.19 11.48 12.55
CA ILE A 232 8.90 10.44 11.57
C ILE A 232 10.16 10.29 10.72
N ALA A 233 10.90 9.19 10.94
CA ALA A 233 12.26 9.01 10.42
C ALA A 233 12.41 7.83 9.44
N GLY A 234 11.30 7.21 9.04
CA GLY A 234 11.29 6.13 8.06
C GLY A 234 9.90 5.92 7.51
N LEU A 235 9.83 5.68 6.21
CA LEU A 235 8.58 5.38 5.51
C LEU A 235 8.85 4.40 4.35
N ALA A 236 8.04 3.37 4.23
CA ALA A 236 8.02 2.48 3.08
C ALA A 236 6.67 1.78 2.97
N GLY A 237 6.23 1.46 1.75
CA GLY A 237 5.10 0.57 1.54
C GLY A 237 5.32 -0.79 2.18
N ASP A 238 4.25 -1.47 2.60
CA ASP A 238 4.27 -2.71 3.40
C ASP A 238 5.15 -3.82 2.79
N GLN A 239 5.08 -4.01 1.49
CA GLN A 239 5.83 -5.05 0.80
C GLN A 239 7.33 -4.70 0.71
N GLN A 240 7.66 -3.43 0.54
CA GLN A 240 9.03 -2.92 0.54
C GLN A 240 9.63 -2.92 1.95
N ALA A 241 8.85 -2.52 2.95
CA ALA A 241 9.26 -2.61 4.36
C ALA A 241 9.57 -4.07 4.74
N ALA A 242 8.76 -5.03 4.26
CA ALA A 242 9.02 -6.45 4.46
C ALA A 242 10.29 -6.94 3.72
N LEU A 243 10.56 -6.45 2.49
CA LEU A 243 11.78 -6.77 1.75
C LEU A 243 13.03 -6.32 2.53
N ILE A 244 13.02 -5.08 3.01
CA ILE A 244 14.09 -4.51 3.85
C ILE A 244 14.21 -5.29 5.18
N GLY A 245 13.08 -5.51 5.85
CA GLY A 245 13.02 -6.16 7.16
C GLY A 245 13.48 -7.64 7.14
N GLN A 246 13.33 -8.33 6.01
CA GLN A 246 13.87 -9.68 5.79
C GLN A 246 15.35 -9.67 5.36
N GLY A 247 15.96 -8.49 5.20
CA GLY A 247 17.35 -8.37 4.78
C GLY A 247 17.60 -8.66 3.30
N CYS A 248 16.56 -8.70 2.46
CA CYS A 248 16.68 -9.01 1.03
C CYS A 248 17.16 -7.79 0.23
N LEU A 249 18.41 -7.40 0.42
CA LEU A 249 19.00 -6.19 -0.15
C LEU A 249 19.94 -6.48 -1.33
N GLU A 250 20.49 -7.68 -1.41
CA GLU A 250 21.38 -8.08 -2.49
C GLU A 250 20.60 -8.58 -3.72
N VAL A 251 21.25 -8.50 -4.89
CA VAL A 251 20.64 -8.95 -6.15
C VAL A 251 20.28 -10.43 -6.08
N GLY A 252 19.03 -10.76 -6.40
CA GLY A 252 18.51 -12.13 -6.39
C GLY A 252 17.94 -12.57 -5.04
N GLU A 253 18.10 -11.79 -3.99
CA GLU A 253 17.39 -12.02 -2.73
C GLU A 253 15.94 -11.56 -2.85
N GLY A 254 15.04 -12.29 -2.21
CA GLY A 254 13.61 -11.98 -2.29
C GLY A 254 12.82 -12.51 -1.12
N LYS A 255 11.61 -12.00 -1.01
CA LYS A 255 10.65 -12.42 0.00
C LYS A 255 9.30 -12.72 -0.63
N ILE A 256 8.53 -13.57 0.02
CA ILE A 256 7.11 -13.79 -0.29
C ILE A 256 6.31 -13.50 0.97
N THR A 257 5.31 -12.60 0.85
CA THR A 257 4.32 -12.39 1.90
C THR A 257 3.09 -13.23 1.61
N TYR A 258 2.74 -14.10 2.54
CA TYR A 258 1.52 -14.88 2.54
C TYR A 258 0.48 -14.20 3.45
N GLY A 259 -0.46 -13.50 2.86
CA GLY A 259 -1.54 -12.79 3.56
C GLY A 259 -2.87 -13.00 2.86
N THR A 260 -3.72 -11.98 2.81
CA THR A 260 -4.95 -11.95 2.00
C THR A 260 -4.64 -12.29 0.54
N GLY A 261 -3.59 -11.69 -0.02
CA GLY A 261 -2.94 -12.06 -1.27
C GLY A 261 -1.53 -12.59 -1.05
N LEU A 262 -0.84 -12.94 -2.15
CA LEU A 262 0.58 -13.29 -2.19
C LEU A 262 1.35 -12.20 -2.90
N PHE A 263 2.42 -11.73 -2.27
CA PHE A 263 3.26 -10.67 -2.84
C PHE A 263 4.74 -11.09 -2.78
N LEU A 264 5.27 -11.35 -3.95
CA LEU A 264 6.66 -11.71 -4.16
C LEU A 264 7.44 -10.46 -4.57
N LEU A 265 8.55 -10.16 -3.90
CA LEU A 265 9.51 -9.14 -4.31
C LEU A 265 10.91 -9.73 -4.37
N PHE A 266 11.61 -9.48 -5.49
CA PHE A 266 13.03 -9.82 -5.67
C PHE A 266 13.85 -8.57 -5.92
N SER A 267 14.92 -8.39 -5.15
CA SER A 267 15.90 -7.32 -5.37
C SER A 267 16.63 -7.49 -6.70
N THR A 268 16.63 -6.43 -7.50
CA THR A 268 17.42 -6.33 -8.74
C THR A 268 18.61 -5.37 -8.58
N GLY A 269 18.87 -4.93 -7.34
CA GLY A 269 19.91 -3.97 -7.02
C GLY A 269 19.66 -2.61 -7.67
N ALA A 270 20.69 -1.99 -8.23
CA ALA A 270 20.62 -0.66 -8.82
C ALA A 270 19.98 -0.63 -10.23
N ARG A 271 19.42 -1.73 -10.72
CA ARG A 271 18.91 -1.83 -12.09
C ARG A 271 17.39 -2.00 -12.11
N ALA A 272 16.70 -1.09 -12.77
CA ALA A 272 15.30 -1.27 -13.14
C ALA A 272 15.20 -2.29 -14.28
N ILE A 273 14.90 -3.54 -13.98
CA ILE A 273 14.80 -4.64 -14.95
C ILE A 273 13.34 -4.78 -15.40
N THR A 274 13.11 -4.70 -16.71
CA THR A 274 11.79 -5.00 -17.30
C THR A 274 11.63 -6.51 -17.45
N SER A 275 10.61 -7.08 -16.81
CA SER A 275 10.29 -8.51 -16.95
C SER A 275 9.62 -8.81 -18.29
N SER A 276 10.04 -9.90 -18.95
CA SER A 276 9.36 -10.49 -20.11
C SER A 276 8.22 -11.45 -19.70
N ASN A 277 8.08 -11.75 -18.40
CA ASN A 277 7.16 -12.75 -17.86
C ASN A 277 6.05 -12.13 -16.99
N GLY A 278 5.62 -10.90 -17.30
CA GLY A 278 4.47 -10.28 -16.64
C GLY A 278 4.70 -9.77 -15.21
N LEU A 279 5.94 -9.80 -14.70
CA LEU A 279 6.25 -9.18 -13.41
C LEU A 279 6.36 -7.65 -13.56
N LEU A 280 6.09 -6.94 -12.48
CA LEU A 280 6.27 -5.50 -12.39
C LEU A 280 7.70 -5.16 -12.03
N THR A 281 8.15 -3.96 -12.43
CA THR A 281 9.33 -3.32 -11.88
C THR A 281 8.89 -2.23 -10.90
N THR A 282 9.48 -2.19 -9.74
CA THR A 282 9.15 -1.18 -8.72
C THR A 282 10.41 -0.74 -7.97
N ILE A 283 10.31 0.33 -7.19
CA ILE A 283 11.39 0.71 -6.28
C ILE A 283 11.28 -0.16 -5.03
N GLY A 284 12.35 -0.89 -4.72
CA GLY A 284 12.45 -1.68 -3.48
C GLY A 284 12.74 -0.80 -2.26
N CYS A 285 13.68 0.16 -2.38
CA CYS A 285 13.91 1.23 -1.40
C CYS A 285 14.84 2.31 -1.98
N ARG A 286 14.88 3.46 -1.28
CA ARG A 286 15.93 4.47 -1.44
C ARG A 286 16.44 4.85 -0.06
N ILE A 287 17.67 4.42 0.27
CA ILE A 287 18.29 4.58 1.58
C ILE A 287 19.75 4.98 1.37
N GLY A 288 20.26 5.94 2.16
CA GLY A 288 21.63 6.42 2.06
C GLY A 288 21.99 6.95 0.68
N GLY A 289 21.06 7.55 -0.03
CA GLY A 289 21.21 8.06 -1.39
C GLY A 289 21.25 7.00 -2.50
N ARG A 290 21.11 5.72 -2.16
CA ARG A 290 21.10 4.60 -3.12
C ARG A 290 19.68 4.11 -3.37
N THR A 291 19.32 3.94 -4.64
CA THR A 291 18.05 3.35 -5.05
C THR A 291 18.25 1.88 -5.38
N MET A 292 17.44 1.02 -4.74
CA MET A 292 17.32 -0.40 -5.05
C MET A 292 15.99 -0.63 -5.75
N TYR A 293 16.01 -1.36 -6.85
CA TYR A 293 14.80 -1.78 -7.56
C TYR A 293 14.43 -3.22 -7.21
N ALA A 294 13.21 -3.59 -7.50
CA ALA A 294 12.71 -4.95 -7.32
C ALA A 294 11.79 -5.36 -8.46
N LEU A 295 11.77 -6.66 -8.76
CA LEU A 295 10.68 -7.28 -9.52
C LEU A 295 9.58 -7.71 -8.53
N GLU A 296 8.33 -7.48 -8.91
CA GLU A 296 7.17 -7.85 -8.10
C GLU A 296 6.20 -8.74 -8.86
N GLY A 297 5.80 -9.84 -8.21
CA GLY A 297 4.66 -10.66 -8.60
C GLY A 297 3.56 -10.56 -7.55
N SER A 298 2.31 -10.31 -7.98
CA SER A 298 1.16 -10.13 -7.10
C SER A 298 0.06 -11.10 -7.49
N ALA A 299 -0.34 -11.98 -6.56
CA ALA A 299 -1.58 -12.75 -6.64
C ALA A 299 -2.56 -12.17 -5.61
N PHE A 300 -3.68 -11.62 -6.10
CA PHE A 300 -4.59 -10.82 -5.25
C PHE A 300 -5.30 -11.64 -4.18
N HIS A 301 -5.47 -12.94 -4.42
CA HIS A 301 -6.19 -13.86 -3.55
C HIS A 301 -5.33 -15.07 -3.19
N ALA A 302 -5.13 -15.26 -1.89
CA ALA A 302 -4.46 -16.43 -1.30
C ALA A 302 -5.16 -16.82 0.00
N GLY A 303 -4.81 -16.21 1.13
CA GLY A 303 -5.50 -16.45 2.41
C GLY A 303 -6.98 -16.06 2.36
N SER A 304 -7.38 -15.12 1.50
CA SER A 304 -8.79 -14.81 1.23
C SER A 304 -9.56 -16.00 0.63
N GLY A 305 -8.91 -16.90 -0.12
CA GLY A 305 -9.51 -18.16 -0.57
C GLY A 305 -9.84 -19.08 0.60
N VAL A 306 -8.92 -19.23 1.54
CA VAL A 306 -9.13 -19.99 2.78
C VAL A 306 -10.23 -19.37 3.64
N GLN A 307 -10.23 -18.03 3.75
CA GLN A 307 -11.28 -17.31 4.44
C GLN A 307 -12.66 -17.52 3.80
N TRP A 308 -12.74 -17.52 2.48
CA TRP A 308 -13.97 -17.81 1.74
C TRP A 308 -14.47 -19.24 1.98
N LEU A 309 -13.58 -20.23 2.02
CA LEU A 309 -13.95 -21.63 2.38
C LEU A 309 -14.56 -21.70 3.78
N ARG A 310 -14.04 -20.90 4.73
CA ARG A 310 -14.57 -20.82 6.10
C ARG A 310 -15.87 -20.02 6.19
N ASP A 311 -15.86 -18.76 5.74
CA ASP A 311 -16.94 -17.80 6.01
C ASP A 311 -18.02 -17.81 4.93
N GLY A 312 -17.65 -18.07 3.68
CA GLY A 312 -18.57 -18.09 2.53
C GLY A 312 -19.23 -19.44 2.34
N LEU A 313 -18.48 -20.54 2.43
CA LEU A 313 -19.00 -21.88 2.21
C LEU A 313 -19.23 -22.69 3.50
N GLY A 314 -18.67 -22.27 4.63
CA GLY A 314 -18.80 -23.00 5.89
C GLY A 314 -18.16 -24.38 5.88
N LEU A 315 -17.17 -24.62 5.01
CA LEU A 315 -16.56 -25.95 4.83
C LEU A 315 -15.51 -26.28 5.90
N ILE A 316 -14.94 -25.25 6.54
CA ILE A 316 -13.93 -25.40 7.58
C ILE A 316 -14.27 -24.48 8.77
N PRO A 317 -14.06 -24.89 10.03
CA PRO A 317 -14.35 -24.07 11.20
C PRO A 317 -13.31 -22.97 11.45
N ASN A 318 -12.07 -23.20 11.02
CA ASN A 318 -10.96 -22.26 11.16
C ASN A 318 -9.87 -22.54 10.12
N ALA A 319 -8.97 -21.57 9.89
CA ALA A 319 -7.92 -21.71 8.89
C ALA A 319 -6.89 -22.81 9.22
N ALA A 320 -6.68 -23.17 10.48
CA ALA A 320 -5.71 -24.21 10.86
C ALA A 320 -6.14 -25.61 10.40
N GLU A 321 -7.45 -25.86 10.27
CA GLU A 321 -7.98 -27.12 9.76
C GLU A 321 -7.52 -27.44 8.33
N THR A 322 -7.20 -26.42 7.52
CA THR A 322 -6.78 -26.65 6.12
C THR A 322 -5.54 -27.53 6.02
N GLN A 323 -4.59 -27.41 6.95
CA GLN A 323 -3.41 -28.24 6.95
C GLN A 323 -3.78 -29.71 7.21
N THR A 324 -4.53 -29.96 8.28
CA THR A 324 -4.96 -31.33 8.66
C THR A 324 -5.75 -32.01 7.53
N LEU A 325 -6.66 -31.25 6.90
CA LEU A 325 -7.45 -31.77 5.78
C LEU A 325 -6.58 -32.06 4.56
N ALA A 326 -5.66 -31.16 4.21
CA ALA A 326 -4.75 -31.37 3.07
C ALA A 326 -3.82 -32.57 3.29
N GLU A 327 -3.32 -32.80 4.52
CA GLU A 327 -2.47 -33.90 4.87
C GLU A 327 -3.24 -35.28 4.96
N SER A 328 -4.56 -35.23 5.04
CA SER A 328 -5.40 -36.44 5.12
C SER A 328 -5.63 -37.12 3.77
N VAL A 329 -5.29 -36.50 2.68
CA VAL A 329 -5.48 -37.00 1.31
C VAL A 329 -4.16 -37.01 0.53
N PRO A 330 -3.96 -37.95 -0.42
CA PRO A 330 -2.71 -38.05 -1.16
C PRO A 330 -2.52 -36.93 -2.20
N ASP A 331 -3.64 -36.41 -2.72
CA ASP A 331 -3.67 -35.34 -3.73
C ASP A 331 -5.05 -34.64 -3.74
N SER A 332 -5.26 -33.71 -4.64
CA SER A 332 -6.52 -32.95 -4.78
C SER A 332 -7.68 -33.75 -5.39
N GLY A 333 -7.47 -35.00 -5.80
CA GLY A 333 -8.47 -35.80 -6.52
C GLY A 333 -8.89 -35.19 -7.87
N GLY A 334 -8.05 -34.33 -8.45
CA GLY A 334 -8.34 -33.61 -9.68
C GLY A 334 -9.07 -32.27 -9.47
N VAL A 335 -9.44 -31.94 -8.24
CA VAL A 335 -10.09 -30.65 -7.93
C VAL A 335 -9.12 -29.50 -8.15
N VAL A 336 -9.58 -28.49 -8.88
CA VAL A 336 -8.85 -27.24 -9.17
C VAL A 336 -9.62 -26.06 -8.61
N PHE A 337 -8.93 -25.20 -7.87
CA PHE A 337 -9.47 -23.95 -7.38
C PHE A 337 -8.64 -22.77 -7.85
N VAL A 338 -9.26 -21.88 -8.63
CA VAL A 338 -8.67 -20.61 -9.06
C VAL A 338 -9.36 -19.49 -8.29
N PRO A 339 -8.73 -18.87 -7.28
CA PRO A 339 -9.38 -17.87 -6.44
C PRO A 339 -9.37 -16.46 -7.08
N ALA A 340 -9.80 -16.33 -8.35
CA ALA A 340 -9.83 -15.05 -9.07
C ALA A 340 -11.08 -14.23 -8.73
N PHE A 341 -11.35 -13.97 -7.42
CA PHE A 341 -12.55 -13.25 -7.00
C PHE A 341 -12.62 -11.81 -7.55
N THR A 342 -11.47 -11.16 -7.75
CA THR A 342 -11.35 -9.81 -8.30
C THR A 342 -10.37 -9.74 -9.47
N GLY A 343 -10.31 -10.78 -10.29
CA GLY A 343 -9.35 -10.90 -11.38
C GLY A 343 -8.05 -11.59 -10.98
N LEU A 344 -7.14 -11.71 -11.94
CA LEU A 344 -5.80 -12.25 -11.77
C LEU A 344 -4.77 -11.12 -11.87
N GLY A 345 -3.81 -11.14 -10.96
CA GLY A 345 -2.62 -10.30 -11.02
C GLY A 345 -1.52 -10.91 -11.92
N ALA A 346 -0.27 -10.74 -11.50
CA ALA A 346 0.87 -11.31 -12.23
C ALA A 346 0.75 -12.82 -12.41
N PRO A 347 1.16 -13.37 -13.55
CA PRO A 347 1.69 -12.70 -14.74
C PRO A 347 0.61 -12.27 -15.74
N TYR A 348 -0.67 -12.59 -15.48
CA TYR A 348 -1.76 -12.52 -16.46
C TYR A 348 -2.35 -11.12 -16.60
N TRP A 349 -2.48 -10.38 -15.50
CA TRP A 349 -3.10 -9.04 -15.44
C TRP A 349 -4.50 -9.02 -16.09
N ASP A 350 -5.32 -10.04 -15.75
CA ASP A 350 -6.66 -10.23 -16.27
C ASP A 350 -7.71 -9.83 -15.22
N ALA A 351 -8.26 -8.63 -15.39
CA ALA A 351 -9.30 -8.10 -14.52
C ALA A 351 -10.67 -8.80 -14.70
N GLU A 352 -10.87 -9.51 -15.83
CA GLU A 352 -12.12 -10.20 -16.17
C GLU A 352 -12.14 -11.66 -15.69
N ALA A 353 -10.98 -12.21 -15.32
CA ALA A 353 -10.93 -13.55 -14.73
C ALA A 353 -11.85 -13.65 -13.51
N ARG A 354 -12.51 -14.77 -13.39
CA ARG A 354 -13.40 -15.06 -12.25
C ARG A 354 -12.98 -16.35 -11.56
N ALA A 355 -13.35 -16.44 -10.29
CA ALA A 355 -13.06 -17.63 -9.51
C ALA A 355 -13.70 -18.87 -10.14
N LEU A 356 -12.94 -19.95 -10.19
CA LEU A 356 -13.36 -21.25 -10.71
C LEU A 356 -13.08 -22.31 -9.65
N PHE A 357 -14.07 -23.16 -9.44
CA PHE A 357 -13.96 -24.38 -8.65
C PHE A 357 -14.41 -25.53 -9.55
N ALA A 358 -13.53 -26.45 -9.93
CA ALA A 358 -13.79 -27.53 -10.87
C ALA A 358 -13.26 -28.88 -10.36
#